data_22b158127306dd5f25b1897fdf454b62
#
_entry.id   22b158127306dd5f25b1897fdf454b62
#
_cell.length_a   1.000
_cell.length_b   1.000
_cell.length_c   1.000
_cell.angle_alpha   90.00
_cell.angle_beta   90.00
_cell.angle_gamma   90.00
#
_symmetry.space_group_name_H-M   'P 1'
#
loop_
_entity.id
_entity.type
_entity.pdbx_description
1 polymer ?
#
loop_
_entity_poly.entity_id
_entity_poly.type
_entity_poly.pdbx_seq_one_letter_code
_entity_poly.pdbx_strand_id
1 'polypeptide(L)'
;LYGGAIAQAGAVKGKKNSRHAVSDWMEIEKQRGISVTSSVMQFQYKNYCINILDTPGHQDFSEDTYRTLMAADSAVMVIDASKGVENQTRKLFKVCVMRHIPIFTFVNKMDRESRNPFDLMEQIESELGIQTYPVNWPIGSGKEFKGVYDRDKKHIISFEASGGQHQVAATEVDLSDPSLDSLIGEDLHSTLCDDIELLDGASYEFDIEKVRKGELSPVFFGSALTNFGVEPFLENFLEMTTSPTPRNSSAGIIDPFDPEFSAFVFKIQANMNKAHRDRITFLRICSGKFDKDMEVLHVQGNKKLRLSQPQQIMAQEREIIDEAYAGDIIGVFDPGIFAIGDTICSPKKKFEFESIPTFAPEHFMRVRQKDTLKRKQFVKGTTQIAQEG
;
A
#
# COMPACT_ATOMS: atom_id res chain seq x y z
N LEU A 1 -2.01 3.62 -13.39
CA LEU A 1 -2.36 3.33 -14.76
C LEU A 1 -3.83 3.65 -15.02
N TYR A 2 -4.75 2.96 -14.36
CA TYR A 2 -6.21 3.17 -14.51
C TYR A 2 -6.68 4.56 -14.05
N GLY A 3 -6.01 5.16 -13.08
CA GLY A 3 -6.22 6.55 -12.68
C GLY A 3 -5.60 7.59 -13.61
N GLY A 4 -4.97 7.19 -14.71
CA GLY A 4 -4.37 8.10 -15.69
C GLY A 4 -3.07 8.78 -15.25
N ALA A 5 -2.60 8.53 -14.03
CA ALA A 5 -1.38 9.15 -13.49
C ALA A 5 -0.09 8.70 -14.21
N ILE A 6 -0.09 7.49 -14.75
CA ILE A 6 1.00 6.96 -15.60
C ILE A 6 0.43 6.32 -16.86
N ALA A 7 1.12 6.47 -17.99
CA ALA A 7 0.69 5.90 -19.27
C ALA A 7 1.05 4.41 -19.42
N GLN A 8 2.06 3.94 -18.69
CA GLN A 8 2.58 2.58 -18.82
C GLN A 8 3.17 2.08 -17.49
N ALA A 9 2.83 0.87 -17.08
CA ALA A 9 3.39 0.24 -15.89
C ALA A 9 4.89 -0.09 -16.07
N GLY A 10 5.63 -0.07 -14.96
CA GLY A 10 7.02 -0.51 -14.89
C GLY A 10 7.15 -1.82 -14.10
N ALA A 11 8.34 -2.40 -14.08
CA ALA A 11 8.65 -3.62 -13.32
C ALA A 11 9.82 -3.41 -12.37
N VAL A 12 9.78 -4.00 -11.16
CA VAL A 12 10.84 -3.93 -10.15
C VAL A 12 12.15 -4.54 -10.67
N LYS A 13 12.07 -5.69 -11.35
CA LYS A 13 13.21 -6.35 -12.00
C LYS A 13 13.17 -6.12 -13.51
N GLY A 14 13.59 -4.95 -13.95
CA GLY A 14 13.73 -4.65 -15.38
C GLY A 14 14.99 -5.27 -16.00
N LYS A 15 14.89 -5.79 -17.24
CA LYS A 15 16.07 -6.00 -18.10
C LYS A 15 16.67 -4.61 -18.40
N LYS A 16 17.96 -4.52 -18.76
CA LYS A 16 18.72 -3.26 -19.00
C LYS A 16 18.00 -2.18 -19.82
N ASN A 17 16.94 -2.50 -20.55
CA ASN A 17 16.12 -1.59 -21.37
C ASN A 17 14.63 -1.56 -20.97
N SER A 18 14.23 -2.11 -19.83
CA SER A 18 12.82 -2.05 -19.37
C SER A 18 12.63 -0.90 -18.37
N ARG A 19 11.42 -0.32 -18.36
CA ARG A 19 11.04 0.75 -17.45
C ARG A 19 10.88 0.18 -16.04
N HIS A 20 11.52 0.84 -15.05
CA HIS A 20 11.34 0.50 -13.63
C HIS A 20 9.97 0.96 -13.12
N ALA A 21 9.50 0.36 -12.02
CA ALA A 21 8.32 0.82 -11.33
C ALA A 21 8.50 2.29 -10.88
N VAL A 22 7.42 3.07 -10.90
CA VAL A 22 7.47 4.49 -10.51
C VAL A 22 7.84 4.64 -9.04
N SER A 23 7.43 3.68 -8.20
CA SER A 23 7.77 3.61 -6.78
C SER A 23 9.27 3.42 -6.51
N ASP A 24 9.99 2.70 -7.39
CA ASP A 24 11.43 2.43 -7.25
C ASP A 24 12.25 3.54 -7.94
N TRP A 25 12.21 4.72 -7.39
CA TRP A 25 12.84 5.91 -7.99
C TRP A 25 14.31 6.13 -7.58
N MET A 26 14.73 5.53 -6.43
CA MET A 26 16.10 5.68 -5.94
C MET A 26 17.10 4.86 -6.76
N GLU A 27 18.30 5.40 -6.95
CA GLU A 27 19.38 4.74 -7.69
C GLU A 27 19.75 3.36 -7.09
N ILE A 28 19.73 3.26 -5.74
CA ILE A 28 20.04 2.02 -5.03
C ILE A 28 18.95 0.94 -5.28
N GLU A 29 17.69 1.33 -5.42
CA GLU A 29 16.57 0.44 -5.73
C GLU A 29 16.72 -0.11 -7.15
N LYS A 30 17.03 0.75 -8.10
CA LYS A 30 17.28 0.36 -9.50
C LYS A 30 18.48 -0.58 -9.64
N GLN A 31 19.56 -0.33 -8.88
CA GLN A 31 20.75 -1.19 -8.88
C GLN A 31 20.50 -2.55 -8.23
N ARG A 32 19.77 -2.59 -7.12
CA ARG A 32 19.48 -3.83 -6.38
C ARG A 32 18.29 -4.61 -6.97
N GLY A 33 17.38 -3.94 -7.68
CA GLY A 33 16.13 -4.51 -8.19
C GLY A 33 15.15 -4.91 -7.08
N ILE A 34 15.19 -4.17 -5.96
CA ILE A 34 14.26 -4.29 -4.83
C ILE A 34 13.96 -2.90 -4.28
N SER A 35 12.75 -2.69 -3.80
CA SER A 35 12.36 -1.48 -3.07
C SER A 35 13.10 -1.42 -1.72
N VAL A 36 13.60 -0.25 -1.35
CA VAL A 36 14.39 -0.02 -0.13
C VAL A 36 13.61 0.86 0.86
N THR A 37 12.86 1.82 0.34
CA THR A 37 12.06 2.75 1.16
C THR A 37 10.60 2.72 0.69
N SER A 38 9.67 3.03 1.59
CA SER A 38 8.27 3.21 1.22
C SER A 38 8.12 4.42 0.31
N SER A 39 7.31 4.30 -0.72
CA SER A 39 6.95 5.37 -1.63
C SER A 39 5.50 5.79 -1.43
N VAL A 40 5.25 7.09 -1.54
CA VAL A 40 3.90 7.67 -1.50
C VAL A 40 3.48 8.01 -2.91
N MET A 41 2.31 7.57 -3.30
CA MET A 41 1.70 7.90 -4.60
C MET A 41 0.24 8.26 -4.36
N GLN A 42 -0.22 9.32 -5.00
CA GLN A 42 -1.60 9.77 -4.92
C GLN A 42 -2.17 9.96 -6.32
N PHE A 43 -3.43 9.57 -6.53
CA PHE A 43 -4.13 9.77 -7.79
C PHE A 43 -5.64 9.77 -7.60
N GLN A 44 -6.35 10.33 -8.57
CA GLN A 44 -7.80 10.31 -8.61
C GLN A 44 -8.30 9.11 -9.42
N TYR A 45 -9.31 8.41 -8.90
CA TYR A 45 -9.99 7.34 -9.61
C TYR A 45 -11.46 7.28 -9.18
N LYS A 46 -12.40 7.31 -10.14
CA LYS A 46 -13.87 7.26 -9.90
C LYS A 46 -14.33 8.16 -8.74
N ASN A 47 -13.92 9.42 -8.73
CA ASN A 47 -14.22 10.43 -7.69
C ASN A 47 -13.61 10.16 -6.30
N TYR A 48 -12.70 9.19 -6.17
CA TYR A 48 -11.93 8.96 -4.95
C TYR A 48 -10.51 9.50 -5.10
N CYS A 49 -10.00 10.07 -4.03
CA CYS A 49 -8.57 10.37 -3.89
C CYS A 49 -7.89 9.17 -3.22
N ILE A 50 -7.06 8.47 -3.96
CA ILE A 50 -6.39 7.25 -3.48
C ILE A 50 -4.95 7.58 -3.16
N ASN A 51 -4.55 7.30 -1.91
CA ASN A 51 -3.18 7.39 -1.44
C ASN A 51 -2.61 5.97 -1.34
N ILE A 52 -1.66 5.62 -2.20
CA ILE A 52 -0.93 4.35 -2.12
C ILE A 52 0.38 4.57 -1.39
N LEU A 53 0.58 3.76 -0.35
CA LEU A 53 1.82 3.62 0.38
C LEU A 53 2.46 2.31 -0.08
N ASP A 54 3.34 2.37 -1.07
CA ASP A 54 4.07 1.20 -1.57
C ASP A 54 5.23 0.91 -0.63
N THR A 55 5.25 -0.30 -0.07
CA THR A 55 6.18 -0.69 0.99
C THR A 55 7.19 -1.72 0.49
N PRO A 56 8.46 -1.66 0.95
CA PRO A 56 9.45 -2.66 0.60
C PRO A 56 9.07 -4.04 1.14
N GLY A 57 9.15 -5.06 0.28
CA GLY A 57 8.85 -6.44 0.65
C GLY A 57 10.02 -7.18 1.32
N HIS A 58 11.23 -6.59 1.39
CA HIS A 58 12.40 -7.24 1.96
C HIS A 58 12.47 -7.05 3.49
N GLN A 59 12.85 -8.11 4.20
CA GLN A 59 12.88 -8.10 5.67
C GLN A 59 13.80 -7.03 6.29
N ASP A 60 14.86 -6.61 5.59
CA ASP A 60 15.80 -5.59 6.08
C ASP A 60 15.15 -4.20 6.22
N PHE A 61 13.98 -3.99 5.62
CA PHE A 61 13.27 -2.71 5.60
C PHE A 61 11.93 -2.77 6.34
N SER A 62 11.77 -3.72 7.25
CA SER A 62 10.51 -3.96 7.99
C SER A 62 10.06 -2.75 8.80
N GLU A 63 10.98 -1.98 9.36
CA GLU A 63 10.66 -0.84 10.22
C GLU A 63 10.01 0.30 9.42
N ASP A 64 10.52 0.63 8.22
CA ASP A 64 9.89 1.62 7.34
C ASP A 64 8.48 1.19 6.91
N THR A 65 8.31 -0.11 6.59
CA THR A 65 7.00 -0.68 6.29
C THR A 65 6.04 -0.57 7.47
N TYR A 66 6.51 -0.87 8.67
CA TYR A 66 5.71 -0.78 9.88
C TYR A 66 5.21 0.65 10.15
N ARG A 67 6.09 1.65 10.08
CA ARG A 67 5.73 3.06 10.24
C ARG A 67 4.72 3.51 9.19
N THR A 68 4.92 3.04 7.96
CA THR A 68 4.03 3.32 6.84
C THR A 68 2.64 2.73 7.06
N LEU A 69 2.54 1.49 7.55
CA LEU A 69 1.27 0.85 7.90
C LEU A 69 0.52 1.62 9.01
N MET A 70 1.25 2.33 9.90
CA MET A 70 0.60 3.20 10.88
C MET A 70 -0.15 4.38 10.26
N ALA A 71 0.18 4.77 9.03
CA ALA A 71 -0.51 5.83 8.29
C ALA A 71 -1.64 5.30 7.39
N ALA A 72 -1.77 3.99 7.20
CA ALA A 72 -2.76 3.39 6.32
C ALA A 72 -4.12 3.19 7.02
N ASP A 73 -5.20 3.20 6.23
CA ASP A 73 -6.57 2.88 6.67
C ASP A 73 -6.99 1.48 6.21
N SER A 74 -6.32 0.92 5.22
CA SER A 74 -6.49 -0.44 4.71
C SER A 74 -5.16 -0.99 4.22
N ALA A 75 -5.02 -2.29 4.19
CA ALA A 75 -3.83 -2.95 3.67
C ALA A 75 -4.17 -3.87 2.51
N VAL A 76 -3.32 -3.88 1.49
CA VAL A 76 -3.34 -4.89 0.42
C VAL A 76 -2.17 -5.84 0.66
N MET A 77 -2.49 -7.06 1.04
CA MET A 77 -1.52 -8.14 1.22
C MET A 77 -1.29 -8.83 -0.12
N VAL A 78 -0.10 -8.67 -0.69
CA VAL A 78 0.26 -9.27 -1.97
C VAL A 78 0.97 -10.59 -1.75
N ILE A 79 0.36 -11.69 -2.20
CA ILE A 79 0.89 -13.06 -2.09
C ILE A 79 1.41 -13.52 -3.45
N ASP A 80 2.60 -14.07 -3.49
CA ASP A 80 3.15 -14.75 -4.68
C ASP A 80 2.47 -16.11 -4.83
N ALA A 81 1.73 -16.34 -5.92
CA ALA A 81 0.95 -17.55 -6.14
C ALA A 81 1.79 -18.84 -6.12
N SER A 82 3.09 -18.75 -6.43
CA SER A 82 3.99 -19.91 -6.40
C SER A 82 4.56 -20.19 -5.00
N LYS A 83 4.67 -19.17 -4.15
CA LYS A 83 5.30 -19.27 -2.83
C LYS A 83 4.32 -19.36 -1.66
N GLY A 84 3.18 -18.68 -1.77
CA GLY A 84 2.23 -18.55 -0.68
C GLY A 84 2.68 -17.56 0.39
N VAL A 85 2.33 -17.82 1.65
CA VAL A 85 2.62 -16.94 2.79
C VAL A 85 4.10 -17.02 3.18
N GLU A 86 4.83 -15.92 3.02
CA GLU A 86 6.25 -15.80 3.38
C GLU A 86 6.42 -15.23 4.80
N ASN A 87 7.62 -15.36 5.39
CA ASN A 87 7.90 -14.90 6.76
C ASN A 87 7.63 -13.41 6.97
N GLN A 88 7.93 -12.58 5.96
CA GLN A 88 7.68 -11.15 6.03
C GLN A 88 6.19 -10.85 6.04
N THR A 89 5.40 -11.57 5.26
CA THR A 89 3.93 -11.46 5.25
C THR A 89 3.36 -11.68 6.66
N ARG A 90 3.80 -12.73 7.37
CA ARG A 90 3.36 -13.03 8.74
C ARG A 90 3.67 -11.89 9.73
N LYS A 91 4.86 -11.28 9.61
CA LYS A 91 5.28 -10.17 10.47
C LYS A 91 4.41 -8.94 10.24
N LEU A 92 4.20 -8.55 8.99
CA LEU A 92 3.44 -7.35 8.62
C LEU A 92 1.94 -7.52 8.86
N PHE A 93 1.42 -8.73 8.65
CA PHE A 93 0.03 -9.07 8.95
C PHE A 93 -0.32 -8.78 10.42
N LYS A 94 0.55 -9.15 11.36
CA LYS A 94 0.36 -8.86 12.80
C LYS A 94 0.19 -7.37 13.08
N VAL A 95 0.88 -6.53 12.33
CA VAL A 95 0.76 -5.06 12.45
C VAL A 95 -0.63 -4.59 12.02
N CYS A 96 -1.12 -5.11 10.89
CA CYS A 96 -2.46 -4.79 10.39
C CYS A 96 -3.55 -5.23 11.39
N VAL A 97 -3.41 -6.42 11.96
CA VAL A 97 -4.33 -6.93 13.01
C VAL A 97 -4.31 -6.05 14.25
N MET A 98 -3.14 -5.65 14.74
CA MET A 98 -3.02 -4.73 15.90
C MET A 98 -3.72 -3.38 15.65
N ARG A 99 -3.78 -2.97 14.40
CA ARG A 99 -4.41 -1.73 13.97
C ARG A 99 -5.90 -1.88 13.67
N HIS A 100 -6.43 -3.10 13.62
CA HIS A 100 -7.81 -3.41 13.22
C HIS A 100 -8.19 -2.77 11.87
N ILE A 101 -7.26 -2.75 10.93
CA ILE A 101 -7.52 -2.22 9.57
C ILE A 101 -7.96 -3.35 8.64
N PRO A 102 -8.83 -3.07 7.66
CA PRO A 102 -9.21 -4.03 6.62
C PRO A 102 -7.99 -4.55 5.88
N ILE A 103 -7.98 -5.85 5.60
CA ILE A 103 -6.91 -6.53 4.87
C ILE A 103 -7.51 -7.19 3.63
N PHE A 104 -7.06 -6.75 2.46
CA PHE A 104 -7.41 -7.32 1.16
C PHE A 104 -6.24 -8.18 0.68
N THR A 105 -6.51 -9.36 0.20
CA THR A 105 -5.48 -10.26 -0.31
C THR A 105 -5.48 -10.27 -1.83
N PHE A 106 -4.34 -9.99 -2.45
CA PHE A 106 -4.14 -10.13 -3.89
C PHE A 106 -3.11 -11.23 -4.17
N VAL A 107 -3.58 -12.36 -4.67
CA VAL A 107 -2.74 -13.48 -5.10
C VAL A 107 -2.21 -13.17 -6.50
N ASN A 108 -0.95 -12.75 -6.55
CA ASN A 108 -0.28 -12.20 -7.72
C ASN A 108 0.56 -13.26 -8.45
N LYS A 109 0.86 -13.00 -9.71
CA LYS A 109 1.70 -13.81 -10.60
C LYS A 109 1.03 -15.08 -11.10
N MET A 110 -0.29 -15.05 -11.30
CA MET A 110 -1.02 -16.14 -11.94
C MET A 110 -0.56 -16.43 -13.39
N ASP A 111 0.20 -15.50 -14.01
CA ASP A 111 0.90 -15.69 -15.28
C ASP A 111 2.06 -16.69 -15.22
N ARG A 112 2.35 -17.24 -14.05
CA ARG A 112 3.37 -18.28 -13.81
C ARG A 112 2.74 -19.49 -13.17
N GLU A 113 3.45 -20.63 -13.20
CA GLU A 113 3.02 -21.82 -12.46
C GLU A 113 2.76 -21.45 -11.01
N SER A 114 1.57 -21.75 -10.54
CA SER A 114 1.09 -21.43 -9.20
C SER A 114 0.77 -22.72 -8.42
N ARG A 115 0.71 -22.57 -7.11
CA ARG A 115 0.09 -23.58 -6.24
C ARG A 115 -1.42 -23.62 -6.50
N ASN A 116 -2.07 -24.68 -6.05
CA ASN A 116 -3.52 -24.78 -6.11
C ASN A 116 -4.16 -23.59 -5.34
N PRO A 117 -5.15 -22.89 -5.88
CA PRO A 117 -5.80 -21.76 -5.21
C PRO A 117 -6.43 -22.10 -3.87
N PHE A 118 -7.01 -23.31 -3.70
CA PHE A 118 -7.55 -23.78 -2.43
C PHE A 118 -6.45 -23.93 -1.37
N ASP A 119 -5.29 -24.52 -1.73
CA ASP A 119 -4.14 -24.65 -0.81
C ASP A 119 -3.61 -23.29 -0.37
N LEU A 120 -3.63 -22.29 -1.25
CA LEU A 120 -3.22 -20.93 -0.91
C LEU A 120 -4.18 -20.27 0.08
N MET A 121 -5.49 -20.45 -0.10
CA MET A 121 -6.50 -19.94 0.83
C MET A 121 -6.39 -20.64 2.19
N GLU A 122 -6.30 -21.98 2.22
CA GLU A 122 -6.10 -22.76 3.45
C GLU A 122 -4.82 -22.31 4.18
N GLN A 123 -3.74 -22.07 3.46
CA GLN A 123 -2.51 -21.56 4.06
C GLN A 123 -2.69 -20.16 4.67
N ILE A 124 -3.38 -19.25 4.00
CA ILE A 124 -3.67 -17.90 4.53
C ILE A 124 -4.47 -18.02 5.81
N GLU A 125 -5.52 -18.84 5.83
CA GLU A 125 -6.37 -19.03 6.99
C GLU A 125 -5.64 -19.70 8.17
N SER A 126 -4.94 -20.79 7.91
CA SER A 126 -4.25 -21.55 8.95
C SER A 126 -3.07 -20.82 9.55
N GLU A 127 -2.29 -20.08 8.74
CA GLU A 127 -1.08 -19.42 9.19
C GLU A 127 -1.29 -17.99 9.72
N LEU A 128 -2.29 -17.29 9.19
CA LEU A 128 -2.57 -15.91 9.58
C LEU A 128 -3.78 -15.78 10.53
N GLY A 129 -4.66 -16.77 10.55
CA GLY A 129 -5.84 -16.78 11.43
C GLY A 129 -6.93 -15.81 11.00
N ILE A 130 -7.00 -15.47 9.71
CA ILE A 130 -8.03 -14.62 9.12
C ILE A 130 -8.91 -15.45 8.19
N GLN A 131 -10.23 -15.23 8.22
CA GLN A 131 -11.12 -15.84 7.25
C GLN A 131 -10.88 -15.30 5.86
N THR A 132 -11.06 -16.12 4.82
CA THR A 132 -10.90 -15.69 3.41
C THR A 132 -12.23 -15.80 2.66
N TYR A 133 -12.47 -14.84 1.75
CA TYR A 133 -13.57 -14.89 0.81
C TYR A 133 -13.04 -14.61 -0.60
N PRO A 134 -13.01 -15.60 -1.50
CA PRO A 134 -12.58 -15.37 -2.88
C PRO A 134 -13.66 -14.58 -3.62
N VAL A 135 -13.35 -13.34 -3.97
CA VAL A 135 -14.22 -12.46 -4.77
C VAL A 135 -14.18 -12.88 -6.22
N ASN A 136 -13.01 -13.26 -6.70
CA ASN A 136 -12.84 -13.87 -8.01
C ASN A 136 -12.10 -15.21 -7.90
N TRP A 137 -12.19 -16.04 -8.94
CA TRP A 137 -11.52 -17.33 -9.01
C TRP A 137 -10.70 -17.44 -10.30
N PRO A 138 -9.45 -17.94 -10.25
CA PRO A 138 -8.59 -17.99 -11.42
C PRO A 138 -8.99 -19.12 -12.38
N ILE A 139 -8.89 -18.87 -13.66
CA ILE A 139 -9.08 -19.84 -14.74
C ILE A 139 -7.74 -20.25 -15.29
N GLY A 140 -7.24 -21.39 -14.83
CA GLY A 140 -5.91 -21.88 -15.13
C GLY A 140 -4.80 -21.12 -14.42
N SER A 141 -3.55 -21.46 -14.73
CA SER A 141 -2.35 -20.79 -14.21
C SER A 141 -1.20 -20.84 -15.22
N GLY A 142 -0.20 -20.01 -15.04
CA GLY A 142 0.95 -19.96 -15.94
C GLY A 142 0.57 -19.57 -17.36
N LYS A 143 0.96 -20.37 -18.32
CA LYS A 143 0.63 -20.15 -19.74
C LYS A 143 -0.84 -20.39 -20.08
N GLU A 144 -1.53 -21.16 -19.24
CA GLU A 144 -2.95 -21.48 -19.38
C GLU A 144 -3.84 -20.51 -18.61
N PHE A 145 -3.30 -19.50 -17.96
CA PHE A 145 -4.08 -18.47 -17.29
C PHE A 145 -4.88 -17.64 -18.30
N LYS A 146 -6.20 -17.84 -18.31
CA LYS A 146 -7.15 -17.25 -19.27
C LYS A 146 -7.90 -16.05 -18.74
N GLY A 147 -7.97 -15.90 -17.42
CA GLY A 147 -8.74 -14.85 -16.78
C GLY A 147 -9.19 -15.24 -15.38
N VAL A 148 -10.25 -14.59 -14.92
CA VAL A 148 -10.85 -14.85 -13.63
C VAL A 148 -12.37 -14.93 -13.74
N TYR A 149 -12.99 -15.75 -12.92
CA TYR A 149 -14.44 -15.78 -12.71
C TYR A 149 -14.80 -14.84 -11.57
N ASP A 150 -15.64 -13.85 -11.82
CA ASP A 150 -16.21 -12.94 -10.81
C ASP A 150 -17.40 -13.65 -10.16
N ARG A 151 -17.31 -13.92 -8.84
CA ARG A 151 -18.33 -14.68 -8.12
C ARG A 151 -19.61 -13.88 -7.86
N ASP A 152 -19.49 -12.57 -7.68
CA ASP A 152 -20.63 -11.72 -7.39
C ASP A 152 -21.45 -11.45 -8.66
N LYS A 153 -20.77 -11.16 -9.75
CA LYS A 153 -21.39 -10.90 -11.05
C LYS A 153 -21.70 -12.16 -11.85
N LYS A 154 -21.15 -13.31 -11.42
CA LYS A 154 -21.33 -14.64 -12.02
C LYS A 154 -20.92 -14.72 -13.50
N HIS A 155 -19.85 -14.02 -13.87
CA HIS A 155 -19.32 -14.06 -15.21
C HIS A 155 -17.79 -14.19 -15.24
N ILE A 156 -17.28 -14.61 -16.38
CA ILE A 156 -15.84 -14.72 -16.62
C ILE A 156 -15.34 -13.40 -17.19
N ILE A 157 -14.25 -12.91 -16.61
CA ILE A 157 -13.49 -11.78 -17.11
C ILE A 157 -12.27 -12.36 -17.82
N SER A 158 -12.35 -12.46 -19.15
CA SER A 158 -11.26 -12.93 -20.00
C SER A 158 -10.40 -11.76 -20.45
N PHE A 159 -9.10 -11.94 -20.48
CA PHE A 159 -8.16 -10.91 -20.90
C PHE A 159 -7.40 -11.39 -22.15
N GLU A 160 -7.49 -10.64 -23.22
CA GLU A 160 -6.62 -10.87 -24.36
C GLU A 160 -5.18 -10.51 -24.00
N ALA A 161 -4.23 -11.35 -24.38
CA ALA A 161 -2.80 -11.16 -24.11
C ALA A 161 -2.26 -9.97 -24.95
N SER A 162 -2.57 -8.77 -24.54
CA SER A 162 -1.86 -7.58 -25.00
C SER A 162 -0.55 -7.46 -24.23
N GLY A 163 0.54 -7.06 -24.85
CA GLY A 163 1.92 -7.07 -24.35
C GLY A 163 2.22 -6.47 -22.98
N GLY A 164 1.35 -6.69 -21.99
CA GLY A 164 1.58 -6.71 -20.55
C GLY A 164 1.76 -5.37 -19.82
N GLN A 165 1.74 -4.21 -20.48
CA GLN A 165 2.05 -2.93 -19.79
C GLN A 165 1.01 -1.83 -20.04
N HIS A 166 -0.12 -2.15 -20.68
CA HIS A 166 -1.22 -1.25 -20.98
C HIS A 166 -2.50 -1.70 -20.26
N GLN A 167 -3.50 -0.84 -20.26
CA GLN A 167 -4.85 -1.25 -19.87
C GLN A 167 -5.31 -2.42 -20.74
N VAL A 168 -5.86 -3.46 -20.13
CA VAL A 168 -6.38 -4.64 -20.84
C VAL A 168 -7.89 -4.52 -20.92
N ALA A 169 -8.43 -4.57 -22.12
CA ALA A 169 -9.87 -4.67 -22.30
C ALA A 169 -10.33 -6.06 -21.83
N ALA A 170 -11.27 -6.10 -20.91
CA ALA A 170 -11.88 -7.33 -20.44
C ALA A 170 -13.07 -7.67 -21.33
N THR A 171 -13.23 -8.95 -21.68
CA THR A 171 -14.44 -9.48 -22.28
C THR A 171 -15.20 -10.22 -21.18
N GLU A 172 -16.42 -9.79 -20.91
CA GLU A 172 -17.30 -10.41 -19.91
C GLU A 172 -18.16 -11.47 -20.60
N VAL A 173 -18.13 -12.70 -20.10
CA VAL A 173 -18.90 -13.84 -20.62
C VAL A 173 -19.55 -14.58 -19.46
N ASP A 174 -20.85 -14.87 -19.57
CA ASP A 174 -21.59 -15.64 -18.58
C ASP A 174 -21.06 -17.08 -18.49
N LEU A 175 -21.04 -17.67 -17.26
CA LEU A 175 -20.57 -19.03 -17.05
C LEU A 175 -21.36 -20.08 -17.87
N SER A 176 -22.62 -19.82 -18.16
CA SER A 176 -23.48 -20.67 -18.97
C SER A 176 -23.39 -20.48 -20.48
N ASP A 177 -22.55 -19.55 -20.94
CA ASP A 177 -22.43 -19.23 -22.37
C ASP A 177 -21.73 -20.37 -23.14
N PRO A 178 -22.35 -20.92 -24.19
CA PRO A 178 -21.74 -21.99 -24.98
C PRO A 178 -20.41 -21.61 -25.65
N SER A 179 -20.12 -20.33 -25.79
CA SER A 179 -18.84 -19.86 -26.33
C SER A 179 -17.63 -20.08 -25.42
N LEU A 180 -17.86 -20.37 -24.12
CA LEU A 180 -16.80 -20.55 -23.13
C LEU A 180 -15.85 -21.69 -23.49
N ASP A 181 -16.35 -22.83 -23.94
CA ASP A 181 -15.49 -23.95 -24.36
C ASP A 181 -14.53 -23.55 -25.46
N SER A 182 -14.96 -22.65 -26.36
CA SER A 182 -14.11 -22.11 -27.42
C SER A 182 -13.12 -21.07 -26.89
N LEU A 183 -13.46 -20.36 -25.83
CA LEU A 183 -12.66 -19.26 -25.26
C LEU A 183 -11.56 -19.78 -24.32
N ILE A 184 -11.90 -20.69 -23.39
CA ILE A 184 -11.01 -21.17 -22.35
C ILE A 184 -10.62 -22.65 -22.51
N GLY A 185 -11.35 -23.44 -23.28
CA GLY A 185 -11.22 -24.90 -23.47
C GLY A 185 -12.12 -25.71 -22.55
N GLU A 186 -12.60 -26.86 -23.03
CA GLU A 186 -13.54 -27.75 -22.30
C GLU A 186 -12.98 -28.18 -20.93
N ASP A 187 -11.69 -28.54 -20.82
CA ASP A 187 -11.06 -28.98 -19.58
C ASP A 187 -11.06 -27.89 -18.52
N LEU A 188 -10.70 -26.66 -18.88
CA LEU A 188 -10.67 -25.55 -17.93
C LEU A 188 -12.08 -25.10 -17.53
N HIS A 189 -13.05 -25.19 -18.45
CA HIS A 189 -14.44 -24.90 -18.16
C HIS A 189 -15.01 -25.91 -17.15
N SER A 190 -14.80 -27.22 -17.40
CA SER A 190 -15.21 -28.26 -16.45
C SER A 190 -14.59 -28.08 -15.08
N THR A 191 -13.29 -27.85 -15.02
CA THR A 191 -12.57 -27.59 -13.75
C THR A 191 -13.13 -26.37 -13.02
N LEU A 192 -13.41 -25.30 -13.76
CA LEU A 192 -14.00 -24.08 -13.16
C LEU A 192 -15.38 -24.37 -12.57
N CYS A 193 -16.24 -25.13 -13.26
CA CYS A 193 -17.55 -25.48 -12.73
C CYS A 193 -17.44 -26.29 -11.43
N ASP A 194 -16.55 -27.28 -11.38
CA ASP A 194 -16.30 -28.09 -10.20
C ASP A 194 -15.76 -27.23 -9.02
N ASP A 195 -14.83 -26.34 -9.30
CA ASP A 195 -14.26 -25.41 -8.32
C ASP A 195 -15.34 -24.47 -7.75
N ILE A 196 -16.21 -23.91 -8.60
CA ILE A 196 -17.27 -22.99 -8.16
C ILE A 196 -18.30 -23.74 -7.29
N GLU A 197 -18.71 -24.97 -7.67
CA GLU A 197 -19.60 -25.79 -6.84
C GLU A 197 -18.98 -26.05 -5.45
N LEU A 198 -17.69 -26.37 -5.40
CA LEU A 198 -16.97 -26.57 -4.14
C LEU A 198 -16.91 -25.27 -3.31
N LEU A 199 -16.63 -24.13 -3.94
CA LEU A 199 -16.58 -22.83 -3.27
C LEU A 199 -17.95 -22.43 -2.70
N ASP A 200 -19.03 -22.65 -3.44
CA ASP A 200 -20.39 -22.30 -3.01
C ASP A 200 -20.85 -23.18 -1.84
N GLY A 201 -20.31 -24.40 -1.75
CA GLY A 201 -20.58 -25.32 -0.64
C GLY A 201 -19.70 -25.13 0.60
N ALA A 202 -18.46 -24.62 0.46
CA ALA A 202 -17.45 -24.65 1.52
C ALA A 202 -16.90 -23.29 1.93
N SER A 203 -17.07 -22.23 1.13
CA SER A 203 -16.53 -20.90 1.48
C SER A 203 -17.37 -20.20 2.55
N TYR A 204 -16.72 -19.29 3.30
CA TYR A 204 -17.44 -18.39 4.19
C TYR A 204 -18.39 -17.48 3.40
N GLU A 205 -19.47 -17.06 4.04
CA GLU A 205 -20.33 -16.02 3.49
C GLU A 205 -19.63 -14.67 3.52
N PHE A 206 -19.86 -13.85 2.51
CA PHE A 206 -19.34 -12.49 2.45
C PHE A 206 -20.01 -11.62 3.52
N ASP A 207 -19.19 -10.98 4.35
CA ASP A 207 -19.64 -10.06 5.40
C ASP A 207 -18.76 -8.81 5.41
N ILE A 208 -19.30 -7.70 4.93
CA ILE A 208 -18.58 -6.41 4.84
C ILE A 208 -18.16 -5.88 6.21
N GLU A 209 -18.92 -6.17 7.28
CA GLU A 209 -18.54 -5.72 8.61
C GLU A 209 -17.33 -6.51 9.16
N LYS A 210 -17.23 -7.80 8.83
CA LYS A 210 -16.02 -8.58 9.12
C LYS A 210 -14.81 -8.08 8.32
N VAL A 211 -15.01 -7.71 7.05
CA VAL A 211 -13.95 -7.10 6.24
C VAL A 211 -13.44 -5.82 6.89
N ARG A 212 -14.34 -4.92 7.26
CA ARG A 212 -14.01 -3.64 7.91
C ARG A 212 -13.30 -3.80 9.25
N LYS A 213 -13.54 -4.88 9.96
CA LYS A 213 -12.87 -5.22 11.23
C LYS A 213 -11.55 -5.96 11.05
N GLY A 214 -11.18 -6.35 9.81
CA GLY A 214 -10.00 -7.16 9.53
C GLY A 214 -10.14 -8.63 9.98
N GLU A 215 -11.36 -9.15 10.09
CA GLU A 215 -11.68 -10.54 10.45
C GLU A 215 -11.87 -11.44 9.23
N LEU A 216 -12.26 -10.86 8.09
CA LEU A 216 -12.43 -11.50 6.78
C LEU A 216 -11.59 -10.75 5.74
N SER A 217 -10.79 -11.47 4.97
CA SER A 217 -10.03 -10.91 3.86
C SER A 217 -10.68 -11.28 2.53
N PRO A 218 -11.16 -10.30 1.74
CA PRO A 218 -11.50 -10.53 0.35
C PRO A 218 -10.24 -10.93 -0.43
N VAL A 219 -10.31 -12.05 -1.17
CA VAL A 219 -9.19 -12.60 -1.94
C VAL A 219 -9.43 -12.40 -3.42
N PHE A 220 -8.43 -11.89 -4.09
CA PHE A 220 -8.41 -11.65 -5.54
C PHE A 220 -7.22 -12.37 -6.16
N PHE A 221 -7.44 -13.01 -7.29
CA PHE A 221 -6.39 -13.65 -8.08
C PHE A 221 -6.12 -12.83 -9.34
N GLY A 222 -4.85 -12.72 -9.72
CA GLY A 222 -4.48 -11.95 -10.90
C GLY A 222 -2.98 -11.93 -11.18
N SER A 223 -2.58 -11.07 -12.12
CA SER A 223 -1.19 -10.80 -12.44
C SER A 223 -0.98 -9.31 -12.67
N ALA A 224 -0.28 -8.68 -11.74
CA ALA A 224 0.07 -7.27 -11.85
C ALA A 224 1.00 -6.99 -13.05
N LEU A 225 1.84 -7.95 -13.44
CA LEU A 225 2.75 -7.82 -14.59
C LEU A 225 1.98 -7.70 -15.91
N THR A 226 0.91 -8.45 -16.05
CA THR A 226 0.06 -8.49 -17.24
C THR A 226 -1.21 -7.65 -17.11
N ASN A 227 -1.40 -6.97 -15.98
CA ASN A 227 -2.61 -6.24 -15.57
C ASN A 227 -3.89 -7.09 -15.47
N PHE A 228 -3.78 -8.41 -15.38
CA PHE A 228 -4.94 -9.30 -15.22
C PHE A 228 -5.52 -9.16 -13.80
N GLY A 229 -6.81 -8.86 -13.72
CA GLY A 229 -7.54 -8.76 -12.47
C GLY A 229 -7.28 -7.49 -11.65
N VAL A 230 -6.42 -6.56 -12.12
CA VAL A 230 -6.05 -5.35 -11.35
C VAL A 230 -7.19 -4.33 -11.32
N GLU A 231 -7.87 -4.10 -12.45
CA GLU A 231 -8.99 -3.14 -12.48
C GLU A 231 -10.19 -3.63 -11.67
N PRO A 232 -10.68 -4.89 -11.86
CA PRO A 232 -11.73 -5.44 -11.00
C PRO A 232 -11.37 -5.42 -9.52
N PHE A 233 -10.10 -5.70 -9.17
CA PHE A 233 -9.63 -5.56 -7.80
C PHE A 233 -9.80 -4.12 -7.30
N LEU A 234 -9.36 -3.13 -8.06
CA LEU A 234 -9.44 -1.73 -7.65
C LEU A 234 -10.89 -1.28 -7.46
N GLU A 235 -11.80 -1.69 -8.34
CA GLU A 235 -13.23 -1.40 -8.24
C GLU A 235 -13.85 -1.97 -6.96
N ASN A 236 -13.68 -3.26 -6.73
CA ASN A 236 -14.15 -3.93 -5.52
C ASN A 236 -13.49 -3.36 -4.25
N PHE A 237 -12.20 -3.05 -4.31
CA PHE A 237 -11.49 -2.41 -3.19
C PHE A 237 -12.16 -1.09 -2.78
N LEU A 238 -12.53 -0.23 -3.74
CA LEU A 238 -13.20 1.04 -3.44
C LEU A 238 -14.57 0.86 -2.78
N GLU A 239 -15.29 -0.19 -3.14
CA GLU A 239 -16.60 -0.49 -2.56
C GLU A 239 -16.50 -1.08 -1.15
N MET A 240 -15.47 -1.90 -0.91
CA MET A 240 -15.31 -2.65 0.34
C MET A 240 -14.45 -1.94 1.39
N THR A 241 -13.54 -1.04 0.96
CA THR A 241 -12.63 -0.32 1.87
C THR A 241 -13.38 0.67 2.75
N THR A 242 -12.69 1.19 3.77
CA THR A 242 -13.24 2.19 4.69
C THR A 242 -12.81 3.60 4.27
N SER A 243 -13.60 4.60 4.66
CA SER A 243 -13.14 5.97 4.79
C SER A 243 -12.02 6.07 5.83
N PRO A 244 -11.29 7.19 5.92
CA PRO A 244 -10.29 7.38 6.96
C PRO A 244 -10.83 7.03 8.35
N THR A 245 -10.04 6.26 9.10
CA THR A 245 -10.46 5.74 10.41
C THR A 245 -10.11 6.69 11.55
N PRO A 246 -10.93 6.75 12.63
CA PRO A 246 -10.62 7.52 13.83
C PRO A 246 -9.29 7.08 14.48
N ARG A 247 -8.61 8.03 15.16
CA ARG A 247 -7.35 7.75 15.85
C ARG A 247 -7.38 8.11 17.32
N ASN A 248 -6.72 7.31 18.13
CA ASN A 248 -6.53 7.58 19.54
C ASN A 248 -5.55 8.72 19.76
N SER A 249 -5.85 9.54 20.77
CA SER A 249 -5.00 10.63 21.22
C SER A 249 -5.08 10.83 22.73
N SER A 250 -4.24 11.69 23.28
CA SER A 250 -4.28 12.08 24.69
C SER A 250 -5.59 12.81 25.08
N ALA A 251 -6.36 13.29 24.12
CA ALA A 251 -7.66 13.93 24.32
C ALA A 251 -8.86 13.01 24.02
N GLY A 252 -8.61 11.71 23.79
CA GLY A 252 -9.59 10.73 23.37
C GLY A 252 -9.49 10.44 21.87
N ILE A 253 -10.55 9.87 21.30
CA ILE A 253 -10.61 9.50 19.89
C ILE A 253 -10.82 10.76 19.04
N ILE A 254 -10.01 10.95 18.03
CA ILE A 254 -10.13 12.01 17.03
C ILE A 254 -10.85 11.45 15.82
N ASP A 255 -11.99 12.03 15.51
CA ASP A 255 -12.81 11.66 14.35
C ASP A 255 -12.27 12.36 13.09
N PRO A 256 -12.15 11.68 11.95
CA PRO A 256 -11.76 12.29 10.68
C PRO A 256 -12.64 13.47 10.24
N PHE A 257 -13.91 13.47 10.65
CA PHE A 257 -14.86 14.57 10.37
C PHE A 257 -14.78 15.73 11.37
N ASP A 258 -13.91 15.68 12.39
CA ASP A 258 -13.65 16.85 13.24
C ASP A 258 -13.13 17.99 12.35
N PRO A 259 -13.74 19.21 12.40
CA PRO A 259 -13.35 20.31 11.54
C PRO A 259 -11.95 20.88 11.83
N GLU A 260 -11.42 20.64 13.03
CA GLU A 260 -10.09 21.12 13.39
C GLU A 260 -8.99 20.22 12.80
N PHE A 261 -8.04 20.87 12.14
CA PHE A 261 -6.92 20.18 11.50
C PHE A 261 -6.05 19.42 12.50
N SER A 262 -5.76 18.18 12.19
CA SER A 262 -4.74 17.40 12.86
C SER A 262 -4.05 16.41 11.91
N ALA A 263 -2.77 16.17 12.17
CA ALA A 263 -1.94 15.26 11.41
C ALA A 263 -0.82 14.68 12.28
N PHE A 264 -0.21 13.59 11.85
CA PHE A 264 1.00 13.08 12.49
C PHE A 264 2.08 12.78 11.46
N VAL A 265 3.33 12.84 11.91
CA VAL A 265 4.52 12.53 11.13
C VAL A 265 4.74 11.00 11.14
N PHE A 266 4.69 10.35 9.99
CA PHE A 266 4.98 8.92 9.93
C PHE A 266 6.29 8.59 9.20
N LYS A 267 6.80 9.53 8.38
CA LYS A 267 8.03 9.36 7.61
C LYS A 267 8.77 10.68 7.44
N ILE A 268 10.08 10.61 7.49
CA ILE A 268 10.98 11.72 7.15
C ILE A 268 11.98 11.22 6.13
N GLN A 269 12.16 11.94 5.04
CA GLN A 269 13.10 11.58 4.00
C GLN A 269 13.97 12.78 3.62
N ALA A 270 15.29 12.61 3.73
CA ALA A 270 16.25 13.64 3.35
C ALA A 270 16.93 13.31 2.03
N ASN A 271 17.54 14.34 1.43
CA ASN A 271 18.38 14.24 0.23
C ASN A 271 17.69 13.56 -0.97
N MET A 272 16.39 13.75 -1.12
CA MET A 272 15.66 13.27 -2.33
C MET A 272 16.24 13.91 -3.60
N ASN A 273 16.69 15.15 -3.53
CA ASN A 273 17.45 15.79 -4.57
C ASN A 273 18.92 15.92 -4.14
N LYS A 274 19.85 15.25 -4.85
CA LYS A 274 21.29 15.30 -4.57
C LYS A 274 21.90 16.69 -4.69
N ALA A 275 21.30 17.59 -5.48
CA ALA A 275 21.75 18.97 -5.65
C ALA A 275 21.33 19.90 -4.50
N HIS A 276 20.29 19.53 -3.78
CA HIS A 276 19.73 20.29 -2.67
C HIS A 276 19.67 19.40 -1.44
N ARG A 277 20.13 19.89 -0.29
CA ARG A 277 19.99 19.20 1.00
C ARG A 277 18.58 19.40 1.51
N ASP A 278 17.60 18.86 0.78
CA ASP A 278 16.22 18.93 1.16
C ASP A 278 15.87 17.81 2.17
N ARG A 279 14.95 18.13 3.06
CA ARG A 279 14.35 17.20 4.00
C ARG A 279 12.84 17.40 3.92
N ILE A 280 12.13 16.32 3.67
CA ILE A 280 10.69 16.31 3.56
C ILE A 280 10.12 15.44 4.66
N THR A 281 9.16 16.00 5.37
CA THR A 281 8.37 15.29 6.37
C THR A 281 7.01 14.94 5.78
N PHE A 282 6.65 13.67 5.86
CA PHE A 282 5.36 13.16 5.40
C PHE A 282 4.36 13.17 6.55
N LEU A 283 3.26 13.85 6.33
CA LEU A 283 2.17 14.01 7.26
C LEU A 283 0.95 13.20 6.78
N ARG A 284 0.39 12.39 7.67
CA ARG A 284 -0.92 11.80 7.49
C ARG A 284 -1.95 12.73 8.15
N ILE A 285 -2.87 13.29 7.39
CA ILE A 285 -3.95 14.14 7.92
C ILE A 285 -5.00 13.24 8.56
N CYS A 286 -5.30 13.47 9.84
CA CYS A 286 -6.22 12.65 10.62
C CYS A 286 -7.59 13.29 10.77
N SER A 287 -7.68 14.61 10.78
CA SER A 287 -8.94 15.34 10.84
C SER A 287 -8.85 16.71 10.18
N GLY A 288 -10.00 17.25 9.82
CA GLY A 288 -10.18 18.58 9.27
C GLY A 288 -9.55 18.76 7.89
N LYS A 289 -9.32 20.02 7.55
CA LYS A 289 -8.76 20.44 6.28
C LYS A 289 -7.40 21.12 6.48
N PHE A 290 -6.44 20.77 5.69
CA PHE A 290 -5.20 21.49 5.51
C PHE A 290 -5.41 22.58 4.45
N ASP A 291 -5.05 23.81 4.76
CA ASP A 291 -4.95 24.91 3.81
C ASP A 291 -3.50 25.42 3.77
N LYS A 292 -3.03 25.75 2.59
CA LYS A 292 -1.69 26.29 2.38
C LYS A 292 -1.43 27.51 3.27
N ASP A 293 -0.23 27.58 3.83
CA ASP A 293 0.23 28.65 4.73
C ASP A 293 -0.55 28.77 6.05
N MET A 294 -1.40 27.79 6.40
CA MET A 294 -2.08 27.79 7.70
C MET A 294 -1.08 27.74 8.87
N GLU A 295 -1.43 28.39 9.98
CA GLU A 295 -0.66 28.28 11.22
C GLU A 295 -1.06 27.00 11.96
N VAL A 296 -0.09 26.20 12.34
CA VAL A 296 -0.27 24.96 13.08
C VAL A 296 0.59 24.94 14.35
N LEU A 297 0.22 24.10 15.30
CA LEU A 297 0.99 23.79 16.50
C LEU A 297 1.74 22.48 16.31
N HIS A 298 3.06 22.50 16.37
CA HIS A 298 3.91 21.34 16.59
C HIS A 298 3.87 21.01 18.08
N VAL A 299 3.20 19.94 18.46
CA VAL A 299 2.80 19.67 19.84
C VAL A 299 4.01 19.34 20.71
N GLN A 300 4.87 18.41 20.29
CA GLN A 300 6.05 17.97 21.04
C GLN A 300 7.06 19.11 21.22
N GLY A 301 7.25 19.95 20.20
CA GLY A 301 8.09 21.14 20.29
C GLY A 301 7.41 22.34 20.96
N ASN A 302 6.12 22.27 21.25
CA ASN A 302 5.28 23.35 21.76
C ASN A 302 5.46 24.67 20.99
N LYS A 303 5.54 24.60 19.67
CA LYS A 303 5.87 25.71 18.80
C LYS A 303 4.85 25.88 17.70
N LYS A 304 4.38 27.10 17.52
CA LYS A 304 3.58 27.47 16.35
C LYS A 304 4.47 27.66 15.15
N LEU A 305 4.03 27.17 14.01
CA LEU A 305 4.76 27.28 12.74
C LEU A 305 3.77 27.30 11.56
N ARG A 306 4.24 27.72 10.43
CA ARG A 306 3.53 27.59 9.15
C ARG A 306 4.13 26.47 8.34
N LEU A 307 3.27 25.59 7.84
CA LEU A 307 3.69 24.51 6.96
C LEU A 307 3.97 25.12 5.57
N SER A 308 5.23 25.18 5.21
CA SER A 308 5.68 25.78 3.95
C SER A 308 5.82 24.73 2.85
N GLN A 309 5.50 25.12 1.63
CA GLN A 309 5.62 24.30 0.42
C GLN A 309 5.00 22.91 0.56
N PRO A 310 3.69 22.83 0.89
CA PRO A 310 3.01 21.56 0.94
C PRO A 310 2.99 20.93 -0.47
N GLN A 311 3.37 19.67 -0.53
CA GLN A 311 3.54 18.95 -1.79
C GLN A 311 2.75 17.65 -1.76
N GLN A 312 2.04 17.41 -2.83
CA GLN A 312 1.64 16.07 -3.24
C GLN A 312 2.86 15.39 -3.86
N ILE A 313 3.11 14.15 -3.47
CA ILE A 313 4.29 13.42 -3.93
C ILE A 313 3.84 12.21 -4.73
N MET A 314 4.31 12.10 -5.96
CA MET A 314 4.20 10.93 -6.79
C MET A 314 5.62 10.32 -6.93
N ALA A 315 6.02 9.53 -5.95
CA ALA A 315 7.37 8.99 -5.83
C ALA A 315 8.46 10.08 -5.89
N GLN A 316 8.98 10.40 -7.07
CA GLN A 316 10.01 11.45 -7.26
C GLN A 316 9.42 12.80 -7.67
N GLU A 317 8.26 12.80 -8.32
CA GLU A 317 7.60 14.02 -8.79
C GLU A 317 6.90 14.74 -7.63
N ARG A 318 6.89 16.06 -7.66
CA ARG A 318 6.34 16.92 -6.61
C ARG A 318 5.46 17.97 -7.23
N GLU A 319 4.25 18.09 -6.72
CA GLU A 319 3.32 19.14 -7.10
C GLU A 319 2.90 19.91 -5.86
N ILE A 320 2.91 21.23 -5.94
CA ILE A 320 2.46 22.08 -4.83
C ILE A 320 0.94 22.01 -4.77
N ILE A 321 0.41 21.75 -3.58
CA ILE A 321 -1.04 21.68 -3.32
C ILE A 321 -1.48 22.85 -2.45
N ASP A 322 -2.70 23.30 -2.64
CA ASP A 322 -3.28 24.38 -1.85
C ASP A 322 -4.15 23.85 -0.68
N GLU A 323 -4.70 22.64 -0.83
CA GLU A 323 -5.57 22.02 0.18
C GLU A 323 -5.42 20.49 0.22
N ALA A 324 -5.70 19.89 1.37
CA ALA A 324 -5.78 18.45 1.58
C ALA A 324 -6.72 18.12 2.76
N TYR A 325 -7.23 16.91 2.81
CA TYR A 325 -8.29 16.50 3.73
C TYR A 325 -7.86 15.30 4.59
N ALA A 326 -8.66 15.00 5.62
CA ALA A 326 -8.48 13.79 6.42
C ALA A 326 -8.38 12.56 5.50
N GLY A 327 -7.35 11.74 5.69
CA GLY A 327 -7.04 10.64 4.78
C GLY A 327 -5.86 10.90 3.86
N ASP A 328 -5.62 12.15 3.48
CA ASP A 328 -4.54 12.50 2.58
C ASP A 328 -3.17 12.46 3.26
N ILE A 329 -2.16 12.28 2.41
CA ILE A 329 -0.76 12.35 2.79
C ILE A 329 -0.11 13.50 2.06
N ILE A 330 0.50 14.40 2.81
CA ILE A 330 1.23 15.55 2.27
C ILE A 330 2.69 15.51 2.69
N GLY A 331 3.56 15.97 1.81
CA GLY A 331 4.96 16.25 2.13
C GLY A 331 5.14 17.73 2.45
N VAL A 332 5.85 18.04 3.51
CA VAL A 332 6.19 19.43 3.85
C VAL A 332 7.70 19.57 4.00
N PHE A 333 8.22 20.74 3.62
CA PHE A 333 9.64 21.04 3.84
C PHE A 333 9.92 21.08 5.35
N ASP A 334 10.99 20.40 5.77
CA ASP A 334 11.41 20.31 7.16
C ASP A 334 12.79 20.93 7.36
N PRO A 335 12.88 22.04 8.12
CA PRO A 335 14.17 22.61 8.47
C PRO A 335 14.94 21.82 9.54
N GLY A 336 14.47 20.62 9.89
CA GLY A 336 15.07 19.73 10.89
C GLY A 336 14.45 19.87 12.27
N ILE A 337 13.15 20.12 12.35
CA ILE A 337 12.40 20.27 13.59
C ILE A 337 11.44 19.11 13.88
N PHE A 338 11.05 18.33 12.88
CA PHE A 338 10.13 17.22 13.05
C PHE A 338 10.86 15.91 13.37
N ALA A 339 10.20 15.08 14.17
CA ALA A 339 10.53 13.69 14.40
C ALA A 339 9.36 12.78 14.02
N ILE A 340 9.64 11.50 13.73
CA ILE A 340 8.62 10.50 13.46
C ILE A 340 7.75 10.33 14.71
N GLY A 341 6.43 10.32 14.55
CA GLY A 341 5.45 10.27 15.64
C GLY A 341 4.99 11.63 16.13
N ASP A 342 5.61 12.75 15.69
CA ASP A 342 5.16 14.07 16.09
C ASP A 342 3.73 14.37 15.65
N THR A 343 2.99 15.04 16.51
CA THR A 343 1.64 15.50 16.27
C THR A 343 1.65 16.98 15.85
N ILE A 344 0.88 17.27 14.82
CA ILE A 344 0.66 18.63 14.30
C ILE A 344 -0.83 18.88 14.30
N CYS A 345 -1.27 19.93 14.94
CA CYS A 345 -2.69 20.24 15.07
C CYS A 345 -2.99 21.74 14.97
N SER A 346 -4.27 22.07 14.85
CA SER A 346 -4.75 23.44 14.99
C SER A 346 -4.28 24.02 16.34
N PRO A 347 -3.81 25.28 16.41
CA PRO A 347 -3.38 25.92 17.66
C PRO A 347 -4.50 26.00 18.71
N LYS A 348 -5.73 25.81 18.34
CA LYS A 348 -6.91 25.87 19.23
C LYS A 348 -7.12 24.58 20.03
N LYS A 349 -6.59 23.42 19.56
CA LYS A 349 -6.87 22.12 20.16
C LYS A 349 -5.57 21.33 20.30
N LYS A 350 -4.95 21.40 21.48
CA LYS A 350 -3.68 20.73 21.76
C LYS A 350 -3.92 19.31 22.30
N PHE A 351 -3.38 18.30 21.61
CA PHE A 351 -3.33 16.90 22.04
C PHE A 351 -2.17 16.20 21.34
N GLU A 352 -1.85 14.99 21.76
CA GLU A 352 -0.85 14.13 21.12
C GLU A 352 -1.51 12.84 20.64
N PHE A 353 -1.21 12.42 19.42
CA PHE A 353 -1.58 11.08 18.95
C PHE A 353 -0.74 10.04 19.68
N GLU A 354 -1.26 8.81 19.78
CA GLU A 354 -0.48 7.67 20.26
C GLU A 354 0.80 7.55 19.43
N SER A 355 1.91 7.37 20.13
CA SER A 355 3.22 7.24 19.52
C SER A 355 3.28 5.99 18.62
N ILE A 356 4.05 6.09 17.54
CA ILE A 356 4.37 4.92 16.73
C ILE A 356 5.24 3.99 17.59
N PRO A 357 4.83 2.73 17.80
CA PRO A 357 5.62 1.78 18.58
C PRO A 357 7.01 1.59 17.95
N THR A 358 8.04 1.58 18.78
CA THR A 358 9.40 1.31 18.34
C THR A 358 9.80 -0.11 18.68
N PHE A 359 10.51 -0.78 17.80
CA PHE A 359 11.08 -2.09 18.06
C PHE A 359 12.40 -1.95 18.81
N ALA A 360 12.69 -2.89 19.69
CA ALA A 360 14.01 -2.98 20.30
C ALA A 360 15.07 -3.29 19.19
N PRO A 361 16.22 -2.58 19.20
CA PRO A 361 17.28 -2.84 18.24
C PRO A 361 17.78 -4.30 18.33
N GLU A 362 17.82 -5.02 17.21
CA GLU A 362 18.36 -6.38 17.14
C GLU A 362 19.89 -6.39 16.97
N HIS A 363 20.45 -5.33 16.39
CA HIS A 363 21.86 -5.22 16.10
C HIS A 363 22.44 -3.88 16.59
N PHE A 364 23.63 -3.95 17.18
CA PHE A 364 24.36 -2.78 17.65
C PHE A 364 25.66 -2.66 16.88
N MET A 365 25.95 -1.47 16.35
CA MET A 365 27.18 -1.19 15.63
C MET A 365 27.81 0.12 16.14
N ARG A 366 29.11 0.14 16.36
CA ARG A 366 29.83 1.36 16.73
C ARG A 366 30.31 2.08 15.49
N VAL A 367 29.82 3.29 15.28
CA VAL A 367 30.22 4.15 14.18
C VAL A 367 31.28 5.15 14.69
N ARG A 368 32.40 5.29 13.96
CA ARG A 368 33.47 6.23 14.26
C ARG A 368 33.80 7.10 13.07
N GLN A 369 34.07 8.38 13.32
CA GLN A 369 34.59 9.28 12.29
C GLN A 369 35.99 8.82 11.83
N LYS A 370 36.27 8.85 10.53
CA LYS A 370 37.59 8.58 9.98
C LYS A 370 38.48 9.82 9.99
N ASP A 371 37.89 11.00 9.81
CA ASP A 371 38.58 12.30 9.69
C ASP A 371 38.10 13.23 10.81
N THR A 372 39.02 13.58 11.70
CA THR A 372 38.76 14.46 12.84
C THR A 372 38.34 15.87 12.45
N LEU A 373 38.77 16.35 11.29
CA LEU A 373 38.40 17.67 10.76
C LEU A 373 36.91 17.72 10.37
N LYS A 374 36.31 16.58 10.06
CA LYS A 374 34.89 16.44 9.67
C LYS A 374 33.95 16.14 10.83
N ARG A 375 34.39 16.32 12.08
CA ARG A 375 33.60 16.01 13.29
C ARG A 375 32.21 16.65 13.28
N LYS A 376 32.08 17.92 12.90
CA LYS A 376 30.78 18.61 12.82
C LYS A 376 29.85 17.96 11.79
N GLN A 377 30.38 17.56 10.63
CA GLN A 377 29.61 16.88 9.59
C GLN A 377 29.20 15.48 10.03
N PHE A 378 30.09 14.76 10.71
CA PHE A 378 29.80 13.43 11.24
C PHE A 378 28.65 13.47 12.27
N VAL A 379 28.74 14.35 13.28
CA VAL A 379 27.68 14.51 14.30
C VAL A 379 26.37 14.91 13.65
N LYS A 380 26.37 15.90 12.76
CA LYS A 380 25.16 16.33 12.06
C LYS A 380 24.55 15.20 11.23
N GLY A 381 25.37 14.44 10.49
CA GLY A 381 24.90 13.33 9.67
C GLY A 381 24.34 12.17 10.47
N THR A 382 24.99 11.79 11.58
CA THR A 382 24.47 10.71 12.46
C THR A 382 23.18 11.11 13.16
N THR A 383 23.06 12.38 13.60
CA THR A 383 21.81 12.91 14.16
C THR A 383 20.68 12.88 13.12
N GLN A 384 20.98 13.30 11.89
CA GLN A 384 20.01 13.30 10.81
C GLN A 384 19.54 11.89 10.49
N ILE A 385 20.44 10.92 10.34
CA ILE A 385 20.07 9.51 10.11
C ILE A 385 19.19 8.98 11.24
N ALA A 386 19.52 9.28 12.50
CA ALA A 386 18.72 8.87 13.66
C ALA A 386 17.31 9.50 13.71
N GLN A 387 17.11 10.66 13.08
CA GLN A 387 15.82 11.33 13.00
C GLN A 387 14.98 10.84 11.80
N GLU A 388 15.61 10.32 10.77
CA GLU A 388 14.96 9.74 9.60
C GLU A 388 14.46 8.31 9.85
N GLY A 389 14.91 7.71 10.94
CA GLY A 389 14.57 6.38 11.39
C GLY A 389 15.58 5.34 11.00
#